data_3600e5276d6dd998c505f03c6266bb53
#
_entry.id   3600e5276d6dd998c505f03c6266bb53
#
_cell.length_a   1.000
_cell.length_b   1.000
_cell.length_c   1.000
_cell.angle_alpha   90.00
_cell.angle_beta   90.00
_cell.angle_gamma   90.00
#
_symmetry.space_group_name_H-M   'P 1'
#
loop_
_entity.id
_entity.type
_entity.pdbx_description
1 polymer ?
#
loop_
_entity_poly.entity_id
_entity_poly.type
_entity_poly.pdbx_seq_one_letter_code
_entity_poly.pdbx_strand_id
1 'polypeptide(L)'
;MITIGQTPNGKAVALPLKFGNRHGLVTGATGTGKTVTLQTLAEQFSRAGVPVFAADIKGDLSGIAALGDPNSKAATRHPNYRPHKCPVTLWDIFGERGLPIRTSVHALGPELLASMLRLNETQYGTLAIAFKRAKENNEFFLTLDDLRWALNDLLEMREEVCKRYGNITSSSIAAIQRQLLALEAQGGHHLFGEPPFRIADLLRTDSNGQGVVNLLHADQLMECPALYSTFLFWLLTELFRALPEAGDLDKPKLVFFFDEAHLLFNDAPQPLLQQIERLVRLVRSKGVGVFFVSQSPADIPDTVLAQLGNRIQHALRAYTPKDQKLVKAAVQAFRPNKGVDVKSEILTMGIGEALVSVMMEDGVPSPVEKVRVTPPQSQIGPISDLERDVLTKQNPLSKIYTTHVESEIMQRQFNDRMRAENGLPPIQWEGQGWQAGDFAGFIPDIVPKAPERPKQHPGLWFLTFTAVSIGCFYFAGAF
;
A
#
# COMPACT_ATOMS: atom_id res chain seq x y z
N MET A 1 7.38 19.03 15.51
CA MET A 1 6.32 18.64 16.45
C MET A 1 5.01 18.56 15.69
N ILE A 2 4.23 17.51 15.89
CA ILE A 2 2.89 17.30 15.33
C ILE A 2 1.88 17.56 16.44
N THR A 3 1.18 18.69 16.38
CA THR A 3 0.21 19.06 17.44
C THR A 3 -1.07 18.26 17.27
N ILE A 4 -1.37 17.38 18.22
CA ILE A 4 -2.58 16.56 18.19
C ILE A 4 -3.78 17.35 18.73
N GLY A 5 -3.59 18.08 19.80
CA GLY A 5 -4.67 18.84 20.42
C GLY A 5 -4.21 19.65 21.64
N GLN A 6 -5.17 20.19 22.35
CA GLN A 6 -4.97 20.94 23.58
C GLN A 6 -5.76 20.35 24.73
N THR A 7 -5.14 20.27 25.93
CA THR A 7 -5.86 19.91 27.16
C THR A 7 -6.87 21.00 27.53
N PRO A 8 -7.83 20.73 28.43
CA PRO A 8 -8.75 21.75 28.94
C PRO A 8 -8.07 22.98 29.52
N ASN A 9 -6.84 22.82 30.03
CA ASN A 9 -6.03 23.90 30.60
C ASN A 9 -5.17 24.64 29.56
N GLY A 10 -5.38 24.38 28.25
CA GLY A 10 -4.67 25.05 27.15
C GLY A 10 -3.26 24.52 26.86
N LYS A 11 -2.78 23.48 27.55
CA LYS A 11 -1.50 22.82 27.26
C LYS A 11 -1.58 22.08 25.94
N ALA A 12 -0.68 22.36 24.99
CA ALA A 12 -0.57 21.61 23.77
C ALA A 12 -0.02 20.19 24.02
N VAL A 13 -0.65 19.19 23.40
CA VAL A 13 -0.18 17.80 23.35
C VAL A 13 0.25 17.51 21.93
N ALA A 14 1.53 17.18 21.74
CA ALA A 14 2.13 17.02 20.43
C ALA A 14 3.03 15.78 20.40
N LEU A 15 3.06 15.14 19.25
CA LEU A 15 3.98 14.06 18.92
C LEU A 15 5.30 14.67 18.40
N PRO A 16 6.44 14.36 19.03
CA PRO A 16 7.73 14.74 18.46
C PRO A 16 7.93 14.08 17.09
N LEU A 17 8.33 14.87 16.09
CA LEU A 17 8.37 14.43 14.69
C LEU A 17 9.25 13.19 14.50
N LYS A 18 10.39 13.12 15.21
CA LYS A 18 11.32 11.96 15.20
C LYS A 18 10.67 10.64 15.65
N PHE A 19 9.57 10.69 16.40
CA PHE A 19 8.84 9.52 16.87
C PHE A 19 7.61 9.18 16.03
N GLY A 20 7.42 9.84 14.90
CA GLY A 20 6.39 9.46 13.93
C GLY A 20 6.58 8.03 13.37
N ASN A 21 7.84 7.53 13.34
CA ASN A 21 8.16 6.15 12.94
C ASN A 21 7.96 5.11 14.06
N ARG A 22 7.52 5.52 15.27
CA ARG A 22 7.21 4.59 16.38
C ARG A 22 5.80 4.01 16.30
N HIS A 23 5.20 4.15 15.12
CA HIS A 23 3.87 3.71 14.80
C HIS A 23 2.79 4.28 15.73
N GLY A 24 1.54 4.12 15.37
CA GLY A 24 0.46 4.66 16.16
C GLY A 24 -0.87 3.94 15.97
N LEU A 25 -1.79 4.21 16.89
CA LEU A 25 -3.15 3.71 16.89
C LEU A 25 -4.11 4.87 17.11
N VAL A 26 -5.10 5.01 16.24
CA VAL A 26 -6.23 5.93 16.40
C VAL A 26 -7.50 5.11 16.48
N THR A 27 -8.18 5.11 17.63
CA THR A 27 -9.39 4.30 17.81
C THR A 27 -10.56 5.12 18.37
N GLY A 28 -11.77 4.59 18.19
CA GLY A 28 -13.01 5.21 18.68
C GLY A 28 -14.23 4.79 17.87
N ALA A 29 -15.41 4.99 18.43
CA ALA A 29 -16.66 4.69 17.75
C ALA A 29 -16.85 5.54 16.48
N THR A 30 -17.75 5.12 15.60
CA THR A 30 -18.10 5.89 14.39
C THR A 30 -18.63 7.28 14.77
N GLY A 31 -18.23 8.31 14.04
CA GLY A 31 -18.66 9.70 14.25
C GLY A 31 -18.00 10.41 15.44
N THR A 32 -16.99 9.84 16.10
CA THR A 32 -16.29 10.46 17.25
C THR A 32 -15.13 11.38 16.86
N GLY A 33 -14.71 11.38 15.56
CA GLY A 33 -13.69 12.27 15.05
C GLY A 33 -12.39 11.59 14.60
N LYS A 34 -12.37 10.25 14.44
CA LYS A 34 -11.18 9.52 13.97
C LYS A 34 -10.63 10.04 12.64
N THR A 35 -11.47 10.15 11.61
CA THR A 35 -11.09 10.65 10.27
C THR A 35 -10.53 12.07 10.34
N VAL A 36 -11.14 12.94 11.15
CA VAL A 36 -10.65 14.30 11.39
C VAL A 36 -9.27 14.28 12.05
N THR A 37 -9.05 13.41 13.01
CA THR A 37 -7.72 13.24 13.66
C THR A 37 -6.70 12.72 12.66
N LEU A 38 -7.04 11.73 11.83
CA LEU A 38 -6.17 11.22 10.77
C LEU A 38 -5.80 12.35 9.81
N GLN A 39 -6.79 13.12 9.33
CA GLN A 39 -6.57 14.26 8.43
C GLN A 39 -5.65 15.31 9.06
N THR A 40 -5.86 15.65 10.34
CA THR A 40 -4.99 16.58 11.09
C THR A 40 -3.55 16.09 11.16
N LEU A 41 -3.34 14.81 11.45
CA LEU A 41 -2.00 14.21 11.49
C LEU A 41 -1.34 14.23 10.10
N ALA A 42 -2.06 13.78 9.07
CA ALA A 42 -1.59 13.74 7.69
C ALA A 42 -1.18 15.14 7.19
N GLU A 43 -2.02 16.15 7.46
CA GLU A 43 -1.74 17.56 7.12
C GLU A 43 -0.47 18.06 7.79
N GLN A 44 -0.28 17.79 9.08
CA GLN A 44 0.89 18.27 9.81
C GLN A 44 2.16 17.51 9.43
N PHE A 45 2.10 16.20 9.13
CA PHE A 45 3.23 15.48 8.56
C PHE A 45 3.62 16.06 7.21
N SER A 46 2.65 16.30 6.31
CA SER A 46 2.86 16.94 5.01
C SER A 46 3.58 18.28 5.16
N ARG A 47 3.10 19.17 6.03
CA ARG A 47 3.75 20.47 6.31
C ARG A 47 5.17 20.35 6.85
N ALA A 48 5.45 19.30 7.62
CA ALA A 48 6.78 19.02 8.11
C ALA A 48 7.72 18.43 7.03
N GLY A 49 7.27 18.34 5.79
CA GLY A 49 8.00 17.75 4.68
C GLY A 49 8.13 16.24 4.78
N VAL A 50 7.13 15.58 5.39
CA VAL A 50 7.03 14.12 5.46
C VAL A 50 5.90 13.68 4.53
N PRO A 51 6.18 12.93 3.47
CA PRO A 51 5.16 12.32 2.65
C PRO A 51 4.23 11.42 3.46
N VAL A 52 2.99 11.35 3.03
CA VAL A 52 1.96 10.53 3.67
C VAL A 52 1.34 9.60 2.64
N PHE A 53 1.02 8.38 3.04
CA PHE A 53 0.11 7.48 2.31
C PHE A 53 -1.08 7.17 3.20
N ALA A 54 -2.28 7.28 2.66
CA ALA A 54 -3.50 6.88 3.36
C ALA A 54 -4.44 6.10 2.44
N ALA A 55 -4.94 4.96 2.92
CA ALA A 55 -6.01 4.24 2.27
C ALA A 55 -7.35 4.88 2.68
N ASP A 56 -8.00 5.54 1.74
CA ASP A 56 -9.26 6.27 1.93
C ASP A 56 -10.44 5.41 1.49
N ILE A 57 -10.99 4.67 2.43
CA ILE A 57 -12.08 3.72 2.17
C ILE A 57 -13.41 4.43 1.96
N LYS A 58 -13.63 5.56 2.66
CA LYS A 58 -14.89 6.30 2.62
C LYS A 58 -14.88 7.49 1.67
N GLY A 59 -13.72 7.82 1.11
CA GLY A 59 -13.52 9.00 0.29
C GLY A 59 -13.45 10.32 1.07
N ASP A 60 -13.56 10.26 2.40
CA ASP A 60 -13.65 11.44 3.28
C ASP A 60 -12.34 12.24 3.39
N LEU A 61 -11.20 11.60 3.16
CA LEU A 61 -9.87 12.21 3.31
C LEU A 61 -9.50 13.12 2.14
N SER A 62 -10.17 12.99 1.01
CA SER A 62 -9.83 13.73 -0.22
C SER A 62 -9.93 15.26 -0.05
N GLY A 63 -10.70 15.75 0.91
CA GLY A 63 -10.78 17.18 1.26
C GLY A 63 -9.46 17.80 1.71
N ILE A 64 -8.46 16.99 2.10
CA ILE A 64 -7.11 17.50 2.40
C ILE A 64 -6.47 18.26 1.22
N ALA A 65 -6.96 18.02 0.00
CA ALA A 65 -6.55 18.71 -1.21
C ALA A 65 -7.20 20.10 -1.40
N ALA A 66 -8.19 20.47 -0.58
CA ALA A 66 -8.93 21.73 -0.68
C ALA A 66 -8.76 22.58 0.59
N LEU A 67 -8.97 23.89 0.45
CA LEU A 67 -8.90 24.82 1.57
C LEU A 67 -10.07 24.58 2.54
N GLY A 68 -9.77 24.57 3.84
CA GLY A 68 -10.81 24.49 4.86
C GLY A 68 -11.68 25.75 4.94
N ASP A 69 -12.90 25.59 5.44
CA ASP A 69 -13.82 26.69 5.67
C ASP A 69 -13.53 27.40 7.00
N PRO A 70 -13.09 28.68 6.97
CA PRO A 70 -12.80 29.45 8.18
C PRO A 70 -14.07 29.74 9.02
N ASN A 71 -15.26 29.61 8.43
CA ASN A 71 -16.53 29.83 9.13
C ASN A 71 -17.09 28.54 9.76
N SER A 72 -16.42 27.42 9.58
CA SER A 72 -16.84 26.15 10.17
C SER A 72 -16.83 26.22 11.70
N LYS A 73 -17.73 25.46 12.38
CA LYS A 73 -17.77 25.37 13.85
C LYS A 73 -16.42 24.92 14.47
N ALA A 74 -15.62 24.17 13.74
CA ALA A 74 -14.32 23.73 14.19
C ALA A 74 -13.28 24.85 14.09
N ALA A 75 -13.27 25.58 12.96
CA ALA A 75 -12.39 26.71 12.72
C ALA A 75 -12.64 27.88 13.67
N THR A 76 -13.89 28.25 13.88
CA THR A 76 -14.29 29.38 14.76
C THR A 76 -13.88 29.20 16.23
N ARG A 77 -13.67 27.97 16.66
CA ARG A 77 -13.16 27.65 18.02
C ARG A 77 -11.63 27.73 18.14
N HIS A 78 -10.92 27.92 17.04
CA HIS A 78 -9.47 27.98 16.98
C HIS A 78 -9.02 29.40 16.56
N PRO A 79 -8.52 30.23 17.47
CA PRO A 79 -8.19 31.64 17.20
C PRO A 79 -7.14 31.82 16.08
N ASN A 80 -6.28 30.83 15.87
CA ASN A 80 -5.21 30.84 14.88
C ASN A 80 -5.51 29.94 13.67
N TYR A 81 -6.80 29.64 13.39
CA TYR A 81 -7.15 28.86 12.23
C TYR A 81 -6.80 29.59 10.94
N ARG A 82 -6.08 28.92 10.06
CA ARG A 82 -5.70 29.43 8.73
C ARG A 82 -6.00 28.36 7.71
N PRO A 83 -6.92 28.60 6.75
CA PRO A 83 -7.18 27.64 5.69
C PRO A 83 -5.89 27.23 4.97
N HIS A 84 -5.74 25.93 4.76
CA HIS A 84 -4.61 25.35 4.08
C HIS A 84 -5.04 24.15 3.26
N LYS A 85 -4.26 23.80 2.25
CA LYS A 85 -4.40 22.55 1.48
C LYS A 85 -3.06 21.90 1.30
N CYS A 86 -3.03 20.58 1.26
CA CYS A 86 -1.81 19.80 1.02
C CYS A 86 -1.62 19.50 -0.47
N PRO A 87 -0.39 19.28 -0.93
CA PRO A 87 -0.14 18.65 -2.21
C PRO A 87 -0.62 17.20 -2.15
N VAL A 88 -1.46 16.77 -3.12
CA VAL A 88 -2.10 15.45 -3.11
C VAL A 88 -1.82 14.72 -4.41
N THR A 89 -1.61 13.42 -4.32
CA THR A 89 -1.71 12.47 -5.43
C THR A 89 -2.82 11.48 -5.12
N LEU A 90 -3.80 11.39 -6.00
CA LEU A 90 -4.90 10.44 -5.90
C LEU A 90 -4.53 9.18 -6.66
N TRP A 91 -4.64 8.04 -6.00
CA TRP A 91 -4.35 6.71 -6.52
C TRP A 91 -5.61 5.86 -6.52
N ASP A 92 -5.73 4.98 -7.50
CA ASP A 92 -6.85 4.05 -7.61
C ASP A 92 -6.40 2.79 -8.36
N ILE A 93 -6.67 1.62 -7.83
CA ILE A 93 -6.34 0.35 -8.53
C ILE A 93 -7.14 0.23 -9.82
N PHE A 94 -8.39 0.69 -9.82
CA PHE A 94 -9.28 0.62 -10.99
C PHE A 94 -9.01 1.75 -12.00
N GLY A 95 -8.29 2.80 -11.61
CA GLY A 95 -7.96 3.94 -12.48
C GLY A 95 -9.13 4.87 -12.79
N GLU A 96 -10.26 4.75 -12.08
CA GLU A 96 -11.46 5.57 -12.31
C GLU A 96 -11.43 6.89 -11.55
N ARG A 97 -10.88 6.88 -10.32
CA ARG A 97 -10.91 8.01 -9.38
C ARG A 97 -9.53 8.52 -8.98
N GLY A 98 -8.49 8.09 -9.67
CA GLY A 98 -7.10 8.45 -9.41
C GLY A 98 -6.17 7.87 -10.46
N LEU A 99 -4.87 8.09 -10.27
CA LEU A 99 -3.85 7.45 -11.08
C LEU A 99 -3.83 5.94 -10.78
N PRO A 100 -3.77 5.09 -11.80
CA PRO A 100 -3.76 3.66 -11.59
C PRO A 100 -2.49 3.21 -10.86
N ILE A 101 -2.65 2.31 -9.91
CA ILE A 101 -1.54 1.58 -9.29
C ILE A 101 -1.49 0.19 -9.90
N ARG A 102 -0.34 -0.17 -10.49
CA ARG A 102 -0.14 -1.48 -11.09
C ARG A 102 1.15 -2.14 -10.62
N THR A 103 1.12 -3.45 -10.61
CA THR A 103 2.31 -4.29 -10.41
C THR A 103 2.29 -5.41 -11.44
N SER A 104 3.37 -6.17 -11.55
CA SER A 104 3.34 -7.40 -12.32
C SER A 104 3.04 -8.60 -11.43
N VAL A 105 2.46 -9.64 -12.00
CA VAL A 105 2.31 -10.94 -11.33
C VAL A 105 3.68 -11.44 -10.87
N HIS A 106 4.71 -11.22 -11.69
CA HIS A 106 6.09 -11.59 -11.36
C HIS A 106 6.63 -10.86 -10.13
N ALA A 107 6.39 -9.55 -10.00
CA ALA A 107 6.83 -8.75 -8.86
C ALA A 107 6.07 -9.12 -7.57
N LEU A 108 4.79 -9.47 -7.67
CA LEU A 108 4.03 -9.97 -6.54
C LEU A 108 4.63 -11.28 -6.00
N GLY A 109 5.02 -12.17 -6.91
CA GLY A 109 5.64 -13.45 -6.58
C GLY A 109 4.64 -14.52 -6.16
N PRO A 110 5.09 -15.80 -6.14
CA PRO A 110 4.21 -16.94 -5.91
C PRO A 110 3.61 -16.98 -4.50
N GLU A 111 4.31 -16.51 -3.48
CA GLU A 111 3.85 -16.55 -2.08
C GLU A 111 2.67 -15.61 -1.84
N LEU A 112 2.79 -14.35 -2.30
CA LEU A 112 1.73 -13.36 -2.13
C LEU A 112 0.51 -13.70 -3.00
N LEU A 113 0.77 -14.12 -4.24
CA LEU A 113 -0.28 -14.53 -5.14
C LEU A 113 -1.04 -15.75 -4.61
N ALA A 114 -0.33 -16.74 -4.05
CA ALA A 114 -0.99 -17.89 -3.41
C ALA A 114 -1.86 -17.47 -2.23
N SER A 115 -1.41 -16.51 -1.42
CA SER A 115 -2.20 -15.97 -0.31
C SER A 115 -3.45 -15.23 -0.82
N MET A 116 -3.31 -14.41 -1.87
CA MET A 116 -4.43 -13.71 -2.53
C MET A 116 -5.47 -14.67 -3.06
N LEU A 117 -5.02 -15.73 -3.73
CA LEU A 117 -5.86 -16.78 -4.32
C LEU A 117 -6.32 -17.83 -3.30
N ARG A 118 -5.94 -17.73 -2.02
CA ARG A 118 -6.25 -18.69 -0.94
C ARG A 118 -5.91 -20.14 -1.32
N LEU A 119 -4.73 -20.34 -1.93
CA LEU A 119 -4.28 -21.65 -2.37
C LEU A 119 -3.81 -22.51 -1.19
N ASN A 120 -4.05 -23.81 -1.28
CA ASN A 120 -3.47 -24.79 -0.36
C ASN A 120 -2.00 -25.12 -0.74
N GLU A 121 -1.29 -25.88 0.09
CA GLU A 121 0.14 -26.20 -0.11
C GLU A 121 0.42 -26.89 -1.45
N THR A 122 -0.45 -27.79 -1.91
CA THR A 122 -0.28 -28.50 -3.20
C THR A 122 -0.43 -27.55 -4.38
N GLN A 123 -1.41 -26.66 -4.31
CA GLN A 123 -1.66 -25.63 -5.32
C GLN A 123 -0.54 -24.58 -5.32
N TYR A 124 -0.07 -24.17 -4.14
CA TYR A 124 1.10 -23.30 -4.00
C TYR A 124 2.34 -23.93 -4.62
N GLY A 125 2.60 -25.22 -4.36
CA GLY A 125 3.72 -25.94 -4.99
C GLY A 125 3.65 -25.92 -6.52
N THR A 126 2.45 -26.10 -7.09
CA THR A 126 2.24 -26.01 -8.56
C THR A 126 2.50 -24.60 -9.06
N LEU A 127 2.02 -23.57 -8.36
CA LEU A 127 2.27 -22.17 -8.69
C LEU A 127 3.76 -21.83 -8.61
N ALA A 128 4.46 -22.27 -7.56
CA ALA A 128 5.89 -22.07 -7.38
C ALA A 128 6.72 -22.71 -8.52
N ILE A 129 6.29 -23.88 -9.05
CA ILE A 129 6.89 -24.51 -10.23
C ILE A 129 6.74 -23.61 -11.45
N ALA A 130 5.57 -23.02 -11.68
CA ALA A 130 5.34 -22.09 -12.81
C ALA A 130 6.33 -20.91 -12.74
N PHE A 131 6.46 -20.26 -11.59
CA PHE A 131 7.41 -19.16 -11.40
C PHE A 131 8.88 -19.60 -11.53
N LYS A 132 9.22 -20.76 -11.03
CA LYS A 132 10.59 -21.31 -11.14
C LYS A 132 10.96 -21.56 -12.59
N ARG A 133 10.04 -22.14 -13.36
CA ARG A 133 10.24 -22.40 -14.78
C ARG A 133 10.33 -21.13 -15.60
N ALA A 134 9.44 -20.17 -15.35
CA ALA A 134 9.50 -18.85 -15.97
C ALA A 134 10.88 -18.19 -15.75
N LYS A 135 11.39 -18.23 -14.52
CA LYS A 135 12.72 -17.72 -14.21
C LYS A 135 13.84 -18.43 -14.98
N GLU A 136 13.75 -19.74 -15.14
CA GLU A 136 14.75 -20.52 -15.90
C GLU A 136 14.70 -20.24 -17.40
N ASN A 137 13.49 -19.96 -17.92
CA ASN A 137 13.26 -19.62 -19.33
C ASN A 137 13.42 -18.12 -19.64
N ASN A 138 13.73 -17.28 -18.63
CA ASN A 138 13.72 -15.82 -18.73
C ASN A 138 12.37 -15.23 -19.17
N GLU A 139 11.29 -15.91 -18.84
CA GLU A 139 9.92 -15.44 -19.02
C GLU A 139 9.51 -14.52 -17.87
N PHE A 140 8.61 -13.59 -18.14
CA PHE A 140 8.12 -12.62 -17.18
C PHE A 140 6.58 -12.60 -17.18
N PHE A 141 5.97 -12.74 -16.02
CA PHE A 141 4.52 -12.67 -15.88
C PHE A 141 4.12 -11.22 -15.55
N LEU A 142 3.63 -10.50 -16.54
CA LEU A 142 3.11 -9.16 -16.36
C LEU A 142 1.67 -9.20 -15.82
N THR A 143 0.81 -9.95 -16.49
CA THR A 143 -0.63 -10.04 -16.24
C THR A 143 -1.05 -11.42 -15.73
N LEU A 144 -2.33 -11.56 -15.35
CA LEU A 144 -2.93 -12.84 -14.99
C LEU A 144 -3.00 -13.80 -16.19
N ASP A 145 -3.11 -13.27 -17.41
CA ASP A 145 -3.13 -14.09 -18.62
C ASP A 145 -1.77 -14.76 -18.89
N ASP A 146 -0.66 -14.07 -18.63
CA ASP A 146 0.68 -14.68 -18.73
C ASP A 146 0.80 -15.88 -17.79
N LEU A 147 0.30 -15.74 -16.57
CA LEU A 147 0.29 -16.85 -15.60
C LEU A 147 -0.64 -17.98 -16.03
N ARG A 148 -1.84 -17.64 -16.50
CA ARG A 148 -2.81 -18.65 -16.98
C ARG A 148 -2.21 -19.46 -18.12
N TRP A 149 -1.56 -18.78 -19.02
CA TRP A 149 -0.87 -19.42 -20.10
C TRP A 149 0.24 -20.36 -19.61
N ALA A 150 1.11 -19.90 -18.70
CA ALA A 150 2.18 -20.72 -18.11
C ALA A 150 1.62 -21.97 -17.37
N LEU A 151 0.48 -21.85 -16.71
CA LEU A 151 -0.19 -22.97 -16.07
C LEU A 151 -0.70 -24.00 -17.09
N ASN A 152 -1.18 -23.58 -18.27
CA ASN A 152 -1.57 -24.48 -19.35
C ASN A 152 -0.36 -25.19 -19.94
N ASP A 153 0.74 -24.47 -20.14
CA ASP A 153 2.00 -25.03 -20.65
C ASP A 153 2.59 -26.09 -19.67
N LEU A 154 2.41 -25.92 -18.37
CA LEU A 154 2.75 -26.97 -17.39
C LEU A 154 1.93 -28.26 -17.57
N LEU A 155 0.67 -28.16 -18.04
CA LEU A 155 -0.15 -29.35 -18.36
C LEU A 155 0.35 -30.07 -19.60
N GLU A 156 0.68 -29.32 -20.65
CA GLU A 156 1.18 -29.88 -21.92
C GLU A 156 2.52 -30.59 -21.73
N MET A 157 3.41 -29.98 -20.91
CA MET A 157 4.73 -30.55 -20.64
C MET A 157 4.82 -31.34 -19.35
N ARG A 158 3.69 -31.88 -18.86
CA ARG A 158 3.56 -32.49 -17.54
C ARG A 158 4.60 -33.58 -17.25
N GLU A 159 4.88 -34.47 -18.21
CA GLU A 159 5.83 -35.58 -17.99
C GLU A 159 7.25 -35.08 -17.71
N GLU A 160 7.69 -34.07 -18.44
CA GLU A 160 9.00 -33.46 -18.27
C GLU A 160 9.09 -32.70 -16.96
N VAL A 161 8.07 -31.87 -16.68
CA VAL A 161 7.96 -31.07 -15.46
C VAL A 161 7.95 -31.95 -14.21
N CYS A 162 7.18 -33.05 -14.23
CA CYS A 162 7.16 -33.99 -13.09
C CYS A 162 8.50 -34.67 -12.84
N LYS A 163 9.27 -34.98 -13.88
CA LYS A 163 10.62 -35.55 -13.73
C LYS A 163 11.60 -34.57 -13.08
N ARG A 164 11.43 -33.27 -13.35
CA ARG A 164 12.38 -32.24 -12.93
C ARG A 164 12.04 -31.58 -11.58
N TYR A 165 10.76 -31.31 -11.34
CA TYR A 165 10.30 -30.49 -10.21
C TYR A 165 9.39 -31.23 -9.23
N GLY A 166 8.93 -32.43 -9.57
CA GLY A 166 7.96 -33.17 -8.78
C GLY A 166 6.56 -33.19 -9.38
N ASN A 167 5.66 -33.91 -8.71
CA ASN A 167 4.33 -34.17 -9.26
C ASN A 167 3.44 -32.91 -9.28
N ILE A 168 2.89 -32.61 -10.47
CA ILE A 168 1.83 -31.63 -10.67
C ILE A 168 0.56 -32.36 -11.11
N THR A 169 -0.60 -31.86 -10.67
CA THR A 169 -1.88 -32.47 -11.02
C THR A 169 -2.75 -31.49 -11.82
N SER A 170 -3.50 -32.00 -12.79
CA SER A 170 -4.47 -31.20 -13.55
C SER A 170 -5.52 -30.57 -12.64
N SER A 171 -5.87 -31.25 -11.53
CA SER A 171 -6.83 -30.72 -10.55
C SER A 171 -6.28 -29.49 -9.80
N SER A 172 -4.98 -29.45 -9.50
CA SER A 172 -4.33 -28.27 -8.87
C SER A 172 -4.33 -27.08 -9.82
N ILE A 173 -3.97 -27.29 -11.08
CA ILE A 173 -3.97 -26.23 -12.10
C ILE A 173 -5.40 -25.71 -12.31
N ALA A 174 -6.38 -26.58 -12.50
CA ALA A 174 -7.78 -26.20 -12.65
C ALA A 174 -8.31 -25.43 -11.42
N ALA A 175 -7.84 -25.77 -10.20
CA ALA A 175 -8.20 -25.03 -9.00
C ALA A 175 -7.60 -23.62 -9.00
N ILE A 176 -6.31 -23.47 -9.37
CA ILE A 176 -5.66 -22.16 -9.50
C ILE A 176 -6.39 -21.31 -10.54
N GLN A 177 -6.68 -21.86 -11.72
CA GLN A 177 -7.40 -21.14 -12.79
C GLN A 177 -8.78 -20.64 -12.35
N ARG A 178 -9.53 -21.45 -11.57
CA ARG A 178 -10.82 -20.98 -11.01
C ARG A 178 -10.65 -19.83 -10.03
N GLN A 179 -9.59 -19.84 -9.22
CA GLN A 179 -9.30 -18.73 -8.31
C GLN A 179 -8.85 -17.46 -9.06
N LEU A 180 -8.08 -17.62 -10.14
CA LEU A 180 -7.74 -16.50 -11.02
C LEU A 180 -9.00 -15.88 -11.65
N LEU A 181 -9.92 -16.70 -12.15
CA LEU A 181 -11.20 -16.22 -12.69
C LEU A 181 -12.03 -15.48 -11.61
N ALA A 182 -12.07 -16.01 -10.38
CA ALA A 182 -12.76 -15.35 -9.28
C ALA A 182 -12.12 -14.00 -8.93
N LEU A 183 -10.79 -13.90 -8.97
CA LEU A 183 -10.06 -12.64 -8.75
C LEU A 183 -10.35 -11.62 -9.86
N GLU A 184 -10.39 -12.06 -11.12
CA GLU A 184 -10.73 -11.20 -12.26
C GLU A 184 -12.17 -10.68 -12.18
N ALA A 185 -13.11 -11.54 -11.81
CA ALA A 185 -14.51 -11.14 -11.61
C ALA A 185 -14.66 -10.05 -10.52
N GLN A 186 -13.70 -9.96 -9.61
CA GLN A 186 -13.62 -8.93 -8.58
C GLN A 186 -12.76 -7.72 -9.01
N GLY A 187 -12.38 -7.61 -10.28
CA GLY A 187 -11.56 -6.52 -10.78
C GLY A 187 -10.07 -6.62 -10.46
N GLY A 188 -9.60 -7.76 -9.95
CA GLY A 188 -8.19 -7.95 -9.59
C GLY A 188 -7.22 -7.83 -10.76
N HIS A 189 -7.69 -7.97 -11.99
CA HIS A 189 -6.88 -7.78 -13.20
C HIS A 189 -6.37 -6.33 -13.33
N HIS A 190 -7.08 -5.33 -12.80
CA HIS A 190 -6.64 -3.92 -12.84
C HIS A 190 -5.34 -3.67 -12.06
N LEU A 191 -5.01 -4.53 -11.09
CA LEU A 191 -3.77 -4.44 -10.34
C LEU A 191 -2.54 -4.85 -11.17
N PHE A 192 -2.72 -5.66 -12.22
CA PHE A 192 -1.61 -6.23 -12.99
C PHE A 192 -1.49 -5.54 -14.35
N GLY A 193 -0.25 -5.15 -14.69
CA GLY A 193 0.05 -4.48 -15.93
C GLY A 193 1.13 -3.41 -15.77
N GLU A 194 1.31 -2.62 -16.82
CA GLU A 194 2.24 -1.51 -16.86
C GLU A 194 1.54 -0.15 -16.96
N PRO A 195 2.25 0.92 -16.63
CA PRO A 195 3.59 0.97 -16.02
C PRO A 195 3.56 0.55 -14.55
N PRO A 196 4.62 -0.13 -14.06
CA PRO A 196 4.66 -0.58 -12.68
C PRO A 196 4.77 0.62 -11.74
N PHE A 197 4.06 0.51 -10.62
CA PHE A 197 4.11 1.50 -9.56
C PHE A 197 5.52 1.62 -8.94
N ARG A 198 5.99 2.84 -8.75
CA ARG A 198 7.31 3.11 -8.18
C ARG A 198 7.19 3.66 -6.77
N ILE A 199 7.85 3.03 -5.83
CA ILE A 199 7.89 3.48 -4.41
C ILE A 199 8.41 4.92 -4.29
N ALA A 200 9.33 5.35 -5.15
CA ALA A 200 9.85 6.73 -5.16
C ALA A 200 8.75 7.78 -5.34
N ASP A 201 7.66 7.44 -6.03
CA ASP A 201 6.55 8.37 -6.25
C ASP A 201 5.71 8.63 -4.99
N LEU A 202 5.81 7.75 -3.97
CA LEU A 202 5.25 8.01 -2.63
C LEU A 202 6.10 8.95 -1.77
N LEU A 203 7.39 9.10 -2.08
CA LEU A 203 8.35 9.82 -1.24
C LEU A 203 8.53 11.28 -1.67
N ARG A 204 7.66 11.78 -2.53
CA ARG A 204 7.78 13.11 -3.13
C ARG A 204 7.43 14.23 -2.15
N THR A 205 8.10 15.36 -2.35
CA THR A 205 7.72 16.64 -1.78
C THR A 205 7.37 17.63 -2.91
N ASP A 206 6.55 18.62 -2.62
CA ASP A 206 6.27 19.71 -3.56
C ASP A 206 7.42 20.75 -3.61
N SER A 207 7.27 21.77 -4.44
CA SER A 207 8.25 22.87 -4.57
C SER A 207 8.43 23.69 -3.29
N ASN A 208 7.50 23.62 -2.36
CA ASN A 208 7.55 24.31 -1.08
C ASN A 208 8.14 23.43 0.03
N GLY A 209 8.59 22.21 -0.30
CA GLY A 209 9.13 21.25 0.65
C GLY A 209 8.06 20.52 1.47
N GLN A 210 6.77 20.64 1.15
CA GLN A 210 5.72 19.89 1.80
C GLN A 210 5.69 18.45 1.27
N GLY A 211 5.49 17.46 2.16
CA GLY A 211 5.33 16.07 1.77
C GLY A 211 4.03 15.86 0.99
N VAL A 212 4.08 15.14 -0.12
CA VAL A 212 2.87 14.81 -0.88
C VAL A 212 2.02 13.82 -0.09
N VAL A 213 0.72 14.10 -0.01
CA VAL A 213 -0.26 13.19 0.57
C VAL A 213 -0.79 12.28 -0.53
N ASN A 214 -0.44 11.02 -0.47
CA ASN A 214 -0.86 9.98 -1.40
C ASN A 214 -2.13 9.33 -0.86
N LEU A 215 -3.26 9.52 -1.51
CA LEU A 215 -4.55 8.95 -1.13
C LEU A 215 -4.92 7.83 -2.08
N LEU A 216 -5.02 6.61 -1.56
CA LEU A 216 -5.57 5.48 -2.29
C LEU A 216 -7.08 5.46 -2.13
N HIS A 217 -7.81 5.63 -3.23
CA HIS A 217 -9.25 5.39 -3.26
C HIS A 217 -9.52 3.89 -3.12
N ALA A 218 -10.22 3.49 -2.07
CA ALA A 218 -10.32 2.09 -1.68
C ALA A 218 -11.76 1.61 -1.39
N ASP A 219 -12.79 2.36 -1.82
CA ASP A 219 -14.20 2.01 -1.60
C ASP A 219 -14.56 0.69 -2.29
N GLN A 220 -14.21 0.53 -3.56
CA GLN A 220 -14.46 -0.71 -4.32
C GLN A 220 -13.64 -1.89 -3.79
N LEU A 221 -12.47 -1.65 -3.19
CA LEU A 221 -11.64 -2.68 -2.58
C LEU A 221 -12.28 -3.31 -1.33
N MET A 222 -13.26 -2.64 -0.73
CA MET A 222 -14.07 -3.20 0.37
C MET A 222 -14.84 -4.45 -0.05
N GLU A 223 -15.22 -4.54 -1.32
CA GLU A 223 -15.91 -5.73 -1.86
C GLU A 223 -14.94 -6.90 -2.07
N CYS A 224 -13.63 -6.64 -2.03
CA CYS A 224 -12.56 -7.60 -2.24
C CYS A 224 -11.50 -7.55 -1.14
N PRO A 225 -11.79 -7.95 0.11
CA PRO A 225 -10.86 -7.85 1.23
C PRO A 225 -9.52 -8.57 1.00
N ALA A 226 -9.53 -9.68 0.26
CA ALA A 226 -8.31 -10.40 -0.09
C ALA A 226 -7.39 -9.60 -1.02
N LEU A 227 -7.95 -8.90 -2.01
CA LEU A 227 -7.20 -8.00 -2.89
C LEU A 227 -6.63 -6.83 -2.10
N TYR A 228 -7.45 -6.19 -1.25
CA TYR A 228 -7.05 -5.05 -0.42
C TYR A 228 -5.88 -5.41 0.51
N SER A 229 -6.02 -6.46 1.30
CA SER A 229 -5.00 -6.88 2.26
C SER A 229 -3.69 -7.29 1.56
N THR A 230 -3.78 -8.02 0.45
CA THR A 230 -2.59 -8.44 -0.32
C THR A 230 -1.91 -7.26 -1.00
N PHE A 231 -2.67 -6.32 -1.56
CA PHE A 231 -2.13 -5.10 -2.16
C PHE A 231 -1.35 -4.28 -1.11
N LEU A 232 -1.95 -4.02 0.05
CA LEU A 232 -1.28 -3.24 1.10
C LEU A 232 -0.05 -3.97 1.64
N PHE A 233 -0.11 -5.28 1.75
CA PHE A 233 1.04 -6.07 2.15
C PHE A 233 2.16 -6.03 1.09
N TRP A 234 1.82 -6.17 -0.20
CA TRP A 234 2.76 -6.00 -1.30
C TRP A 234 3.41 -4.62 -1.24
N LEU A 235 2.61 -3.55 -1.08
CA LEU A 235 3.11 -2.17 -1.00
C LEU A 235 4.10 -1.98 0.14
N LEU A 236 3.79 -2.50 1.34
CA LEU A 236 4.71 -2.47 2.49
C LEU A 236 5.98 -3.28 2.25
N THR A 237 5.87 -4.41 1.54
CA THR A 237 7.01 -5.27 1.19
C THR A 237 7.93 -4.56 0.20
N GLU A 238 7.38 -3.95 -0.84
CA GLU A 238 8.15 -3.18 -1.82
C GLU A 238 8.81 -1.96 -1.18
N LEU A 239 8.11 -1.28 -0.28
CA LEU A 239 8.68 -0.18 0.49
C LEU A 239 9.85 -0.66 1.35
N PHE A 240 9.71 -1.79 2.03
CA PHE A 240 10.78 -2.36 2.84
C PHE A 240 12.00 -2.74 2.00
N ARG A 241 11.80 -3.27 0.78
CA ARG A 241 12.88 -3.62 -0.15
C ARG A 241 13.56 -2.38 -0.73
N ALA A 242 12.78 -1.36 -1.11
CA ALA A 242 13.28 -0.18 -1.78
C ALA A 242 14.03 0.78 -0.85
N LEU A 243 13.67 0.84 0.45
CA LEU A 243 14.28 1.78 1.39
C LEU A 243 15.52 1.19 2.07
N PRO A 244 16.63 1.94 2.11
CA PRO A 244 17.79 1.57 2.94
C PRO A 244 17.48 1.75 4.43
N GLU A 245 18.24 1.05 5.28
CA GLU A 245 18.20 1.29 6.74
C GLU A 245 18.47 2.77 7.02
N ALA A 246 17.67 3.35 7.93
CA ALA A 246 17.64 4.79 8.11
C ALA A 246 18.29 5.28 9.42
N GLY A 247 18.49 4.37 10.39
CA GLY A 247 18.96 4.76 11.72
C GLY A 247 17.98 5.70 12.45
N ASP A 248 18.49 6.55 13.33
CA ASP A 248 17.69 7.57 14.02
C ASP A 248 17.59 8.83 13.15
N LEU A 249 16.38 9.11 12.68
CA LEU A 249 16.05 10.26 11.84
C LEU A 249 15.33 11.35 12.65
N ASP A 250 15.53 12.61 12.31
CA ASP A 250 14.80 13.74 12.88
C ASP A 250 13.32 13.75 12.47
N LYS A 251 12.99 13.11 11.35
CA LYS A 251 11.61 12.92 10.85
C LYS A 251 11.48 11.62 10.06
N PRO A 252 10.28 11.01 10.00
CA PRO A 252 10.04 9.86 9.14
C PRO A 252 10.28 10.18 7.67
N LYS A 253 10.67 9.15 6.89
CA LYS A 253 10.71 9.24 5.42
C LYS A 253 9.32 9.19 4.80
N LEU A 254 8.40 8.49 5.45
CA LEU A 254 7.03 8.30 5.01
C LEU A 254 6.17 7.90 6.21
N VAL A 255 4.91 8.31 6.22
CA VAL A 255 3.92 7.85 7.20
C VAL A 255 2.74 7.22 6.49
N PHE A 256 2.39 6.00 6.89
CA PHE A 256 1.21 5.27 6.42
C PHE A 256 0.07 5.41 7.42
N PHE A 257 -1.12 5.67 6.89
CA PHE A 257 -2.38 5.57 7.63
C PHE A 257 -3.24 4.48 6.99
N PHE A 258 -3.59 3.47 7.77
CA PHE A 258 -4.54 2.43 7.39
C PHE A 258 -5.86 2.70 8.07
N ASP A 259 -6.79 3.32 7.34
CA ASP A 259 -8.16 3.47 7.84
C ASP A 259 -8.89 2.12 7.78
N GLU A 260 -9.85 1.93 8.67
CA GLU A 260 -10.58 0.67 8.91
C GLU A 260 -9.63 -0.54 8.97
N ALA A 261 -8.58 -0.42 9.79
CA ALA A 261 -7.48 -1.38 9.86
C ALA A 261 -7.92 -2.83 10.17
N HIS A 262 -9.13 -3.02 10.71
CA HIS A 262 -9.70 -4.35 10.90
C HIS A 262 -9.79 -5.17 9.60
N LEU A 263 -9.92 -4.52 8.44
CA LEU A 263 -9.97 -5.20 7.14
C LEU A 263 -8.63 -5.86 6.76
N LEU A 264 -7.51 -5.36 7.29
CA LEU A 264 -6.21 -5.98 7.10
C LEU A 264 -6.06 -7.30 7.86
N PHE A 265 -6.79 -7.45 8.97
CA PHE A 265 -6.54 -8.52 9.93
C PHE A 265 -7.65 -9.57 9.98
N ASN A 266 -8.93 -9.19 9.82
CA ASN A 266 -10.06 -10.08 10.08
C ASN A 266 -10.16 -11.27 9.12
N ASP A 267 -9.89 -11.07 7.83
CA ASP A 267 -10.04 -12.10 6.79
C ASP A 267 -8.70 -12.55 6.18
N ALA A 268 -7.58 -12.05 6.69
CA ALA A 268 -6.27 -12.40 6.18
C ALA A 268 -5.88 -13.82 6.61
N PRO A 269 -5.34 -14.65 5.70
CA PRO A 269 -4.79 -15.94 6.06
C PRO A 269 -3.67 -15.82 7.09
N GLN A 270 -3.53 -16.81 7.99
CA GLN A 270 -2.52 -16.78 9.06
C GLN A 270 -1.08 -16.50 8.59
N PRO A 271 -0.60 -17.08 7.45
CA PRO A 271 0.73 -16.73 6.94
C PRO A 271 0.86 -15.24 6.58
N LEU A 272 -0.19 -14.63 6.01
CA LEU A 272 -0.21 -13.20 5.67
C LEU A 272 -0.17 -12.33 6.93
N LEU A 273 -0.95 -12.68 7.96
CA LEU A 273 -0.94 -11.97 9.25
C LEU A 273 0.46 -11.95 9.87
N GLN A 274 1.13 -13.08 9.94
CA GLN A 274 2.50 -13.16 10.47
C GLN A 274 3.49 -12.31 9.68
N GLN A 275 3.31 -12.22 8.37
CA GLN A 275 4.15 -11.39 7.52
C GLN A 275 3.86 -9.90 7.74
N ILE A 276 2.58 -9.49 7.87
CA ILE A 276 2.20 -8.10 8.21
C ILE A 276 2.82 -7.70 9.56
N GLU A 277 2.68 -8.54 10.59
CA GLU A 277 3.27 -8.32 11.91
C GLU A 277 4.80 -8.11 11.84
N ARG A 278 5.47 -8.95 11.07
CA ARG A 278 6.92 -8.85 10.84
C ARG A 278 7.28 -7.55 10.11
N LEU A 279 6.54 -7.19 9.06
CA LEU A 279 6.82 -5.99 8.27
C LEU A 279 6.59 -4.72 9.08
N VAL A 280 5.52 -4.61 9.84
CA VAL A 280 5.26 -3.44 10.72
C VAL A 280 6.45 -3.21 11.66
N ARG A 281 7.03 -4.28 12.21
CA ARG A 281 8.23 -4.18 13.05
C ARG A 281 9.46 -3.71 12.27
N LEU A 282 9.64 -4.20 11.04
CA LEU A 282 10.85 -3.97 10.25
C LEU A 282 10.85 -2.60 9.54
N VAL A 283 9.69 -2.10 9.09
CA VAL A 283 9.64 -0.82 8.34
C VAL A 283 10.02 0.39 9.20
N ARG A 284 9.98 0.23 10.53
CA ARG A 284 10.47 1.25 11.45
C ARG A 284 11.95 1.55 11.23
N SER A 285 12.81 0.52 11.04
CA SER A 285 14.24 0.70 10.80
C SER A 285 14.53 1.39 9.45
N LYS A 286 13.55 1.39 8.55
CA LYS A 286 13.59 2.13 7.27
C LYS A 286 13.13 3.59 7.40
N GLY A 287 12.77 4.03 8.60
CA GLY A 287 12.25 5.37 8.86
C GLY A 287 10.79 5.57 8.49
N VAL A 288 10.00 4.49 8.41
CA VAL A 288 8.57 4.55 8.05
C VAL A 288 7.71 4.45 9.30
N GLY A 289 6.74 5.37 9.44
CA GLY A 289 5.69 5.31 10.44
C GLY A 289 4.44 4.60 9.90
N VAL A 290 3.77 3.81 10.73
CA VAL A 290 2.50 3.16 10.40
C VAL A 290 1.48 3.50 11.48
N PHE A 291 0.36 4.07 11.08
CA PHE A 291 -0.76 4.40 11.97
C PHE A 291 -1.99 3.61 11.55
N PHE A 292 -2.49 2.80 12.46
CA PHE A 292 -3.74 2.08 12.26
C PHE A 292 -4.90 2.91 12.81
N VAL A 293 -5.97 3.00 12.03
CA VAL A 293 -7.22 3.66 12.42
C VAL A 293 -8.31 2.61 12.44
N SER A 294 -8.98 2.40 13.57
CA SER A 294 -10.02 1.38 13.71
C SER A 294 -11.09 1.80 14.72
N GLN A 295 -12.14 1.01 14.80
CA GLN A 295 -13.23 1.26 15.77
C GLN A 295 -12.83 0.85 17.19
N SER A 296 -11.98 -0.16 17.32
CA SER A 296 -11.55 -0.71 18.59
C SER A 296 -10.07 -1.14 18.57
N PRO A 297 -9.35 -1.01 19.70
CA PRO A 297 -8.02 -1.62 19.81
C PRO A 297 -8.03 -3.14 19.61
N ALA A 298 -9.12 -3.83 19.93
CA ALA A 298 -9.23 -5.28 19.79
C ALA A 298 -9.33 -5.77 18.33
N ASP A 299 -9.47 -4.84 17.38
CA ASP A 299 -9.43 -5.15 15.93
C ASP A 299 -8.00 -5.42 15.44
N ILE A 300 -7.01 -5.10 16.25
CA ILE A 300 -5.58 -5.20 15.91
C ILE A 300 -4.96 -6.34 16.74
N PRO A 301 -4.21 -7.27 16.14
CA PRO A 301 -3.51 -8.32 16.87
C PRO A 301 -2.59 -7.77 17.95
N ASP A 302 -2.52 -8.44 19.11
CA ASP A 302 -1.72 -8.02 20.26
C ASP A 302 -0.23 -7.84 19.90
N THR A 303 0.29 -8.67 19.04
CA THR A 303 1.67 -8.60 18.51
C THR A 303 1.96 -7.30 17.75
N VAL A 304 0.98 -6.78 17.01
CA VAL A 304 1.02 -5.48 16.34
C VAL A 304 0.80 -4.35 17.33
N LEU A 305 -0.23 -4.46 18.21
CA LEU A 305 -0.52 -3.46 19.25
C LEU A 305 0.69 -3.13 20.13
N ALA A 306 1.52 -4.13 20.42
CA ALA A 306 2.76 -3.96 21.19
C ALA A 306 3.81 -3.09 20.50
N GLN A 307 3.70 -2.85 19.18
CA GLN A 307 4.61 -2.00 18.40
C GLN A 307 4.11 -0.54 18.30
N LEU A 308 2.84 -0.27 18.67
CA LEU A 308 2.20 1.03 18.47
C LEU A 308 2.46 1.93 19.67
N GLY A 309 3.52 2.73 19.60
CA GLY A 309 3.96 3.61 20.70
C GLY A 309 3.11 4.87 20.89
N ASN A 310 2.41 5.31 19.83
CA ASN A 310 1.57 6.51 19.87
C ASN A 310 0.09 6.09 19.87
N ARG A 311 -0.69 6.58 20.82
CA ARG A 311 -2.09 6.16 20.99
C ARG A 311 -3.01 7.35 21.11
N ILE A 312 -4.06 7.36 20.30
CA ILE A 312 -5.14 8.35 20.30
C ILE A 312 -6.46 7.60 20.38
N GLN A 313 -7.18 7.76 21.47
CA GLN A 313 -8.44 7.08 21.72
C GLN A 313 -9.57 8.10 21.81
N HIS A 314 -10.49 8.05 20.85
CA HIS A 314 -11.77 8.75 20.91
C HIS A 314 -12.79 7.97 21.76
N ALA A 315 -13.97 8.55 21.93
CA ALA A 315 -15.05 7.92 22.68
C ALA A 315 -15.39 6.53 22.14
N LEU A 316 -15.64 5.60 23.05
CA LEU A 316 -16.31 4.32 22.77
C LEU A 316 -17.72 4.34 23.33
N ARG A 317 -18.63 3.65 22.68
CA ARG A 317 -20.00 3.44 23.17
C ARG A 317 -20.13 2.00 23.62
N ALA A 318 -20.43 1.79 24.90
CA ALA A 318 -20.44 0.46 25.50
C ALA A 318 -21.86 0.10 25.91
N TYR A 319 -22.60 -0.51 24.97
CA TYR A 319 -23.98 -0.94 25.19
C TYR A 319 -24.11 -2.42 25.58
N THR A 320 -23.09 -3.22 25.26
CA THR A 320 -23.10 -4.66 25.49
C THR A 320 -21.93 -5.10 26.41
N PRO A 321 -22.00 -6.30 27.01
CA PRO A 321 -20.88 -6.87 27.75
C PRO A 321 -19.59 -7.02 26.89
N LYS A 322 -19.74 -7.23 25.57
CA LYS A 322 -18.62 -7.25 24.64
C LYS A 322 -17.95 -5.88 24.58
N ASP A 323 -18.73 -4.80 24.45
CA ASP A 323 -18.23 -3.44 24.39
C ASP A 323 -17.50 -3.05 25.68
N GLN A 324 -18.00 -3.49 26.85
CA GLN A 324 -17.31 -3.25 28.12
C GLN A 324 -15.92 -3.90 28.18
N LYS A 325 -15.74 -5.08 27.58
CA LYS A 325 -14.41 -5.69 27.45
C LYS A 325 -13.49 -4.85 26.57
N LEU A 326 -14.01 -4.27 25.49
CA LEU A 326 -13.26 -3.36 24.61
C LEU A 326 -12.82 -2.10 25.36
N VAL A 327 -13.70 -1.48 26.14
CA VAL A 327 -13.36 -0.33 27.00
C VAL A 327 -12.27 -0.72 27.99
N LYS A 328 -12.37 -1.89 28.65
CA LYS A 328 -11.34 -2.36 29.58
C LYS A 328 -9.98 -2.51 28.90
N ALA A 329 -9.94 -3.10 27.71
CA ALA A 329 -8.70 -3.23 26.91
C ALA A 329 -8.13 -1.85 26.54
N ALA A 330 -8.98 -0.91 26.12
CA ALA A 330 -8.54 0.46 25.82
C ALA A 330 -7.96 1.18 27.05
N VAL A 331 -8.57 1.01 28.22
CA VAL A 331 -8.07 1.60 29.48
C VAL A 331 -6.69 1.05 29.83
N GLN A 332 -6.49 -0.26 29.72
CA GLN A 332 -5.22 -0.92 30.06
C GLN A 332 -4.07 -0.54 29.11
N ALA A 333 -4.40 0.00 27.95
CA ALA A 333 -3.43 0.40 26.95
C ALA A 333 -2.71 1.72 27.25
N PHE A 334 -3.14 2.49 28.27
CA PHE A 334 -2.59 3.79 28.60
C PHE A 334 -1.74 3.77 29.87
N ARG A 335 -0.68 4.57 29.87
CA ARG A 335 0.04 4.89 31.11
C ARG A 335 -0.82 5.80 31.95
N PRO A 336 -1.10 5.46 33.24
CA PRO A 336 -1.98 6.24 34.10
C PRO A 336 -1.52 7.68 34.30
N ASN A 337 -2.49 8.59 34.42
CA ASN A 337 -2.31 9.96 34.88
C ASN A 337 -3.27 10.22 36.04
N LYS A 338 -2.75 10.73 37.16
CA LYS A 338 -3.57 10.95 38.38
C LYS A 338 -4.78 11.88 38.19
N GLY A 339 -4.72 12.75 37.17
CA GLY A 339 -5.78 13.72 36.85
C GLY A 339 -6.81 13.24 35.82
N VAL A 340 -6.69 12.01 35.29
CA VAL A 340 -7.56 11.51 34.19
C VAL A 340 -8.13 10.14 34.55
N ASP A 341 -9.43 10.06 34.75
CA ASP A 341 -10.14 8.78 34.82
C ASP A 341 -10.42 8.28 33.40
N VAL A 342 -9.47 7.48 32.88
CA VAL A 342 -9.48 6.96 31.49
C VAL A 342 -10.81 6.25 31.17
N LYS A 343 -11.36 5.46 32.13
CA LYS A 343 -12.58 4.70 31.88
C LYS A 343 -13.81 5.61 31.75
N SER A 344 -13.95 6.56 32.64
CA SER A 344 -15.05 7.53 32.61
C SER A 344 -14.94 8.40 31.34
N GLU A 345 -13.75 8.87 31.03
CA GLU A 345 -13.52 9.73 29.87
C GLU A 345 -13.83 9.01 28.54
N ILE A 346 -13.37 7.78 28.34
CA ILE A 346 -13.67 7.02 27.11
C ILE A 346 -15.19 6.91 26.85
N LEU A 347 -15.99 6.81 27.90
CA LEU A 347 -17.43 6.65 27.77
C LEU A 347 -18.19 7.98 27.59
N THR A 348 -17.62 9.09 28.07
CA THR A 348 -18.32 10.38 28.17
C THR A 348 -17.79 11.45 27.19
N MET A 349 -16.59 11.26 26.62
CA MET A 349 -16.00 12.22 25.67
C MET A 349 -16.95 12.58 24.53
N GLY A 350 -16.94 13.86 24.17
CA GLY A 350 -17.65 14.43 23.03
C GLY A 350 -16.92 14.21 21.68
N ILE A 351 -17.57 14.63 20.59
CA ILE A 351 -16.96 14.61 19.25
C ILE A 351 -15.74 15.55 19.22
N GLY A 352 -14.63 15.05 18.71
CA GLY A 352 -13.37 15.79 18.60
C GLY A 352 -12.60 15.86 19.92
N GLU A 353 -12.98 15.11 20.94
CA GLU A 353 -12.16 14.88 22.12
C GLU A 353 -11.48 13.53 22.05
N ALA A 354 -10.28 13.41 22.60
CA ALA A 354 -9.51 12.17 22.61
C ALA A 354 -8.62 12.07 23.87
N LEU A 355 -8.32 10.86 24.25
CA LEU A 355 -7.22 10.54 25.15
C LEU A 355 -5.97 10.27 24.32
N VAL A 356 -4.85 10.90 24.68
CA VAL A 356 -3.61 10.86 23.92
C VAL A 356 -2.45 10.45 24.82
N SER A 357 -1.65 9.50 24.33
CA SER A 357 -0.35 9.14 24.89
C SER A 357 0.63 8.98 23.72
N VAL A 358 1.75 9.68 23.76
CA VAL A 358 2.74 9.69 22.68
C VAL A 358 4.11 9.25 23.21
N MET A 359 4.92 8.70 22.35
CA MET A 359 6.28 8.30 22.67
C MET A 359 7.14 9.52 23.06
N MET A 360 7.85 9.40 24.17
CA MET A 360 8.75 10.43 24.69
C MET A 360 10.22 10.06 24.42
N GLU A 361 11.12 11.01 24.72
CA GLU A 361 12.56 10.87 24.45
C GLU A 361 13.24 9.75 25.23
N ASP A 362 12.71 9.43 26.40
CA ASP A 362 13.14 8.30 27.24
C ASP A 362 12.70 6.93 26.72
N GLY A 363 11.99 6.90 25.57
CA GLY A 363 11.45 5.65 24.98
C GLY A 363 10.20 5.12 25.68
N VAL A 364 9.63 5.90 26.61
CA VAL A 364 8.41 5.51 27.37
C VAL A 364 7.23 6.35 26.86
N PRO A 365 6.02 5.78 26.72
CA PRO A 365 4.84 6.57 26.38
C PRO A 365 4.53 7.60 27.48
N SER A 366 4.10 8.79 27.09
CA SER A 366 3.68 9.84 28.02
C SER A 366 2.48 9.36 28.88
N PRO A 367 2.30 9.89 30.11
CA PRO A 367 1.02 9.76 30.80
C PRO A 367 -0.13 10.22 29.90
N VAL A 368 -1.27 9.57 30.01
CA VAL A 368 -2.45 9.90 29.22
C VAL A 368 -2.95 11.31 29.50
N GLU A 369 -3.27 12.05 28.44
CA GLU A 369 -3.86 13.39 28.53
C GLU A 369 -5.20 13.40 27.78
N LYS A 370 -6.23 14.04 28.36
CA LYS A 370 -7.43 14.38 27.63
C LYS A 370 -7.22 15.63 26.83
N VAL A 371 -7.52 15.58 25.54
CA VAL A 371 -7.36 16.72 24.63
C VAL A 371 -8.60 16.97 23.80
N ARG A 372 -8.77 18.21 23.40
CA ARG A 372 -9.56 18.56 22.22
C ARG A 372 -8.65 18.55 21.01
N VAL A 373 -8.97 17.70 20.04
CA VAL A 373 -8.18 17.55 18.82
C VAL A 373 -8.17 18.86 18.02
N THR A 374 -6.99 19.25 17.54
CA THR A 374 -6.86 20.40 16.64
C THR A 374 -7.56 20.09 15.32
N PRO A 375 -8.47 20.95 14.83
CA PRO A 375 -9.10 20.71 13.54
C PRO A 375 -8.07 20.81 12.39
N PRO A 376 -8.25 20.04 11.31
CA PRO A 376 -7.45 20.23 10.10
C PRO A 376 -7.73 21.62 9.51
N GLN A 377 -6.76 22.19 8.85
CA GLN A 377 -6.89 23.47 8.17
C GLN A 377 -7.34 23.30 6.70
N SER A 378 -7.39 22.09 6.21
CA SER A 378 -7.99 21.67 4.95
C SER A 378 -9.49 21.39 5.11
N GLN A 379 -10.19 21.19 3.99
CA GLN A 379 -11.60 20.86 3.97
C GLN A 379 -11.86 19.52 4.66
N ILE A 380 -12.85 19.47 5.54
CA ILE A 380 -13.37 18.22 6.12
C ILE A 380 -14.41 17.64 5.18
N GLY A 381 -14.27 16.34 4.88
CA GLY A 381 -15.12 15.63 3.93
C GLY A 381 -14.56 15.61 2.50
N PRO A 382 -15.24 14.99 1.54
CA PRO A 382 -14.72 14.76 0.21
C PRO A 382 -14.66 16.03 -0.64
N ILE A 383 -13.75 16.03 -1.63
CA ILE A 383 -13.80 16.96 -2.77
C ILE A 383 -14.83 16.47 -3.79
N SER A 384 -15.28 17.37 -4.66
CA SER A 384 -16.15 17.03 -5.78
C SER A 384 -15.43 16.16 -6.83
N ASP A 385 -16.21 15.42 -7.63
CA ASP A 385 -15.64 14.60 -8.71
C ASP A 385 -14.90 15.47 -9.75
N LEU A 386 -15.38 16.69 -10.01
CA LEU A 386 -14.70 17.64 -10.91
C LEU A 386 -13.33 18.05 -10.38
N GLU A 387 -13.21 18.36 -9.09
CA GLU A 387 -11.93 18.70 -8.46
C GLU A 387 -10.98 17.50 -8.47
N ARG A 388 -11.51 16.31 -8.25
CA ARG A 388 -10.75 15.03 -8.32
C ARG A 388 -10.17 14.85 -9.72
N ASP A 389 -10.96 15.01 -10.76
CA ASP A 389 -10.54 14.89 -12.15
C ASP A 389 -9.46 15.91 -12.52
N VAL A 390 -9.63 17.15 -12.09
CA VAL A 390 -8.64 18.22 -12.32
C VAL A 390 -7.31 17.87 -11.63
N LEU A 391 -7.36 17.46 -10.37
CA LEU A 391 -6.16 17.07 -9.61
C LEU A 391 -5.43 15.89 -10.26
N THR A 392 -6.18 14.89 -10.73
CA THR A 392 -5.60 13.69 -11.36
C THR A 392 -4.96 14.05 -12.71
N LYS A 393 -5.63 14.82 -13.55
CA LYS A 393 -5.12 15.23 -14.88
C LYS A 393 -3.94 16.19 -14.79
N GLN A 394 -3.90 17.07 -13.80
CA GLN A 394 -2.81 18.03 -13.60
C GLN A 394 -1.62 17.43 -12.83
N ASN A 395 -1.75 16.22 -12.29
CA ASN A 395 -0.67 15.59 -11.58
C ASN A 395 0.51 15.30 -12.53
N PRO A 396 1.76 15.67 -12.17
CA PRO A 396 2.93 15.39 -13.01
C PRO A 396 3.12 13.91 -13.36
N LEU A 397 2.63 13.02 -12.50
CA LEU A 397 2.69 11.56 -12.71
C LEU A 397 1.64 11.04 -13.71
N SER A 398 0.64 11.84 -14.06
CA SER A 398 -0.42 11.44 -14.99
C SER A 398 0.15 10.89 -16.30
N LYS A 399 1.12 11.61 -16.90
CA LYS A 399 1.77 11.16 -18.14
C LYS A 399 2.48 9.82 -18.03
N ILE A 400 2.94 9.44 -16.82
CA ILE A 400 3.65 8.18 -16.59
C ILE A 400 2.65 7.03 -16.46
N TYR A 401 1.59 7.24 -15.67
CA TYR A 401 0.69 6.16 -15.28
C TYR A 401 -0.50 5.94 -16.20
N THR A 402 -0.75 6.84 -17.18
CA THR A 402 -1.86 6.70 -18.15
C THR A 402 -1.44 6.11 -19.50
N THR A 403 -0.15 5.93 -19.78
CA THR A 403 0.36 5.28 -21.01
C THR A 403 0.29 3.76 -20.87
N HIS A 404 -0.80 3.17 -21.31
CA HIS A 404 -1.12 1.76 -20.98
C HIS A 404 -0.88 0.74 -22.10
N VAL A 405 -1.00 1.13 -23.36
CA VAL A 405 -1.16 0.14 -24.45
C VAL A 405 0.18 -0.30 -25.06
N GLU A 406 1.14 0.60 -25.16
CA GLU A 406 2.38 0.31 -25.88
C GLU A 406 3.31 -0.67 -25.13
N SER A 407 3.34 -0.57 -23.79
CA SER A 407 4.20 -1.40 -22.96
C SER A 407 3.73 -2.84 -22.82
N GLU A 408 2.42 -3.11 -22.78
CA GLU A 408 1.88 -4.47 -22.78
C GLU A 408 2.21 -5.20 -24.09
N ILE A 409 2.10 -4.51 -25.22
CA ILE A 409 2.44 -5.06 -26.53
C ILE A 409 3.94 -5.40 -26.58
N MET A 410 4.80 -4.51 -26.11
CA MET A 410 6.24 -4.76 -26.06
C MET A 410 6.58 -5.96 -25.17
N GLN A 411 5.92 -6.08 -24.01
CA GLN A 411 6.16 -7.22 -23.10
C GLN A 411 5.69 -8.54 -23.71
N ARG A 412 4.56 -8.56 -24.40
CA ARG A 412 4.07 -9.74 -25.14
C ARG A 412 5.06 -10.14 -26.22
N GLN A 413 5.53 -9.19 -27.01
CA GLN A 413 6.55 -9.44 -28.06
C GLN A 413 7.88 -9.93 -27.46
N PHE A 414 8.28 -9.40 -26.30
CA PHE A 414 9.45 -9.87 -25.58
C PHE A 414 9.29 -11.32 -25.14
N ASN A 415 8.18 -11.68 -24.51
CA ASN A 415 7.90 -13.04 -24.08
C ASN A 415 7.87 -14.02 -25.27
N ASP A 416 7.19 -13.66 -26.37
CA ASP A 416 7.15 -14.49 -27.59
C ASP A 416 8.53 -14.71 -28.18
N ARG A 417 9.37 -13.68 -28.18
CA ARG A 417 10.76 -13.78 -28.65
C ARG A 417 11.61 -14.69 -27.75
N MET A 418 11.52 -14.51 -26.42
CA MET A 418 12.25 -15.34 -25.48
C MET A 418 11.83 -16.81 -25.58
N ARG A 419 10.57 -17.07 -25.85
CA ARG A 419 10.05 -18.43 -26.06
C ARG A 419 10.61 -19.04 -27.36
N ALA A 420 10.58 -18.29 -28.46
CA ALA A 420 11.15 -18.74 -29.72
C ALA A 420 12.66 -19.07 -29.59
N GLU A 421 13.41 -18.27 -28.83
CA GLU A 421 14.83 -18.53 -28.55
C GLU A 421 15.04 -19.82 -27.72
N ASN A 422 14.08 -20.22 -26.90
CA ASN A 422 14.09 -21.46 -26.12
C ASN A 422 13.38 -22.64 -26.81
N GLY A 423 12.97 -22.48 -28.07
CA GLY A 423 12.29 -23.54 -28.85
C GLY A 423 10.85 -23.82 -28.40
N LEU A 424 10.22 -22.91 -27.68
CA LEU A 424 8.86 -23.00 -27.21
C LEU A 424 7.89 -22.33 -28.20
N PRO A 425 6.63 -22.82 -28.36
CA PRO A 425 5.65 -22.19 -29.24
C PRO A 425 5.28 -20.79 -28.72
N PRO A 426 4.86 -19.86 -29.62
CA PRO A 426 4.38 -18.54 -29.23
C PRO A 426 3.13 -18.64 -28.37
N ILE A 427 2.91 -17.63 -27.51
CA ILE A 427 1.73 -17.54 -26.65
C ILE A 427 0.49 -17.27 -27.51
N GLN A 428 -0.53 -18.09 -27.38
CA GLN A 428 -1.84 -17.80 -27.98
C GLN A 428 -2.60 -16.87 -27.05
N TRP A 429 -2.64 -15.58 -27.38
CA TRP A 429 -3.35 -14.58 -26.61
C TRP A 429 -4.84 -14.61 -26.95
N GLU A 430 -5.65 -15.22 -26.09
CA GLU A 430 -7.11 -15.16 -26.17
C GLU A 430 -7.62 -13.87 -25.50
N GLY A 431 -8.15 -12.95 -26.30
CA GLY A 431 -8.90 -11.83 -25.77
C GLY A 431 -8.68 -10.49 -26.49
N GLN A 432 -9.79 -9.96 -26.99
CA GLN A 432 -9.95 -8.63 -27.62
C GLN A 432 -9.15 -8.38 -28.92
N GLY A 433 -9.70 -8.84 -30.05
CA GLY A 433 -9.79 -8.22 -31.39
C GLY A 433 -8.57 -7.56 -32.06
N TRP A 434 -7.40 -7.64 -31.50
CA TRP A 434 -6.19 -7.01 -32.06
C TRP A 434 -5.42 -8.03 -32.87
N GLN A 435 -5.34 -7.82 -34.19
CA GLN A 435 -4.51 -8.65 -35.06
C GLN A 435 -3.10 -8.08 -35.16
N ALA A 436 -2.09 -8.94 -35.20
CA ALA A 436 -0.67 -8.56 -35.31
C ALA A 436 -0.33 -7.64 -36.50
N GLY A 437 -1.27 -7.45 -37.45
CA GLY A 437 -1.16 -6.55 -38.59
C GLY A 437 -1.52 -5.10 -38.31
N ASP A 438 -2.20 -4.80 -37.23
CA ASP A 438 -2.70 -3.45 -36.93
C ASP A 438 -1.59 -2.49 -36.48
N PHE A 439 -0.39 -3.00 -36.21
CA PHE A 439 0.75 -2.24 -35.68
C PHE A 439 2.03 -2.33 -36.53
N ALA A 440 1.97 -2.80 -37.74
CA ALA A 440 3.13 -2.98 -38.63
C ALA A 440 3.94 -1.69 -38.99
N GLY A 441 3.51 -0.53 -38.48
CA GLY A 441 4.17 0.76 -38.66
C GLY A 441 4.77 1.39 -37.39
N PHE A 442 4.69 0.74 -36.26
CA PHE A 442 5.03 1.34 -34.95
C PHE A 442 6.25 0.71 -34.25
N ILE A 443 7.18 0.12 -34.97
CA ILE A 443 8.44 -0.36 -34.39
C ILE A 443 9.45 0.80 -34.47
N PRO A 444 9.80 1.48 -33.39
CA PRO A 444 10.97 2.34 -33.40
C PRO A 444 12.22 1.47 -33.61
N ASP A 445 13.15 1.90 -34.44
CA ASP A 445 14.47 1.26 -34.71
C ASP A 445 15.41 1.18 -33.48
N ILE A 446 14.85 1.12 -32.26
CA ILE A 446 15.58 1.12 -31.00
C ILE A 446 15.50 -0.26 -30.30
N VAL A 447 15.53 -1.33 -31.04
CA VAL A 447 15.84 -2.65 -30.48
C VAL A 447 17.35 -2.86 -30.65
N PRO A 448 18.14 -2.93 -29.56
CA PRO A 448 19.55 -3.27 -29.69
C PRO A 448 19.65 -4.62 -30.42
N LYS A 449 20.38 -4.67 -31.56
CA LYS A 449 20.69 -5.94 -32.18
C LYS A 449 21.33 -6.85 -31.13
N ALA A 450 20.79 -8.05 -30.97
CA ALA A 450 21.40 -9.05 -30.13
C ALA A 450 22.88 -9.22 -30.47
N PRO A 451 23.78 -9.24 -29.47
CA PRO A 451 25.18 -9.47 -29.74
C PRO A 451 25.34 -10.82 -30.43
N GLU A 452 26.09 -10.82 -31.59
CA GLU A 452 26.41 -12.06 -32.29
C GLU A 452 27.10 -13.04 -31.34
N ARG A 453 26.65 -14.29 -31.32
CA ARG A 453 27.22 -15.35 -30.48
C ARG A 453 28.70 -15.50 -30.81
N PRO A 454 29.62 -15.39 -29.86
CA PRO A 454 31.00 -15.76 -30.12
C PRO A 454 31.06 -17.27 -30.39
N LYS A 455 31.76 -17.64 -31.46
CA LYS A 455 32.02 -19.03 -31.83
C LYS A 455 32.63 -19.77 -30.64
N GLN A 456 32.07 -20.92 -30.34
CA GLN A 456 32.33 -21.81 -29.21
C GLN A 456 33.83 -21.93 -28.85
N HIS A 457 34.15 -21.54 -27.60
CA HIS A 457 35.23 -22.13 -26.81
C HIS A 457 34.63 -22.61 -25.47
N PRO A 458 34.83 -23.87 -25.11
CA PRO A 458 34.30 -24.41 -23.85
C PRO A 458 35.22 -23.93 -22.72
N GLY A 459 34.75 -23.04 -21.86
CA GLY A 459 35.46 -22.74 -20.63
C GLY A 459 35.29 -21.39 -19.95
N LEU A 460 34.46 -20.46 -20.44
CA LEU A 460 34.33 -19.16 -19.77
C LEU A 460 32.88 -18.63 -19.83
N TRP A 461 31.97 -19.23 -19.05
CA TRP A 461 30.53 -18.84 -19.07
C TRP A 461 30.01 -18.32 -17.73
N PHE A 462 30.83 -17.72 -16.89
CA PHE A 462 30.33 -17.31 -15.55
C PHE A 462 30.45 -15.81 -15.21
N LEU A 463 30.82 -14.91 -16.12
CA LEU A 463 31.08 -13.52 -15.71
C LEU A 463 30.49 -12.39 -16.56
N THR A 464 29.60 -12.63 -17.52
CA THR A 464 29.12 -11.53 -18.39
C THR A 464 27.60 -11.26 -18.42
N PHE A 465 26.78 -11.98 -17.64
CA PHE A 465 25.31 -11.82 -17.69
C PHE A 465 24.68 -11.00 -16.56
N THR A 466 25.46 -10.42 -15.66
CA THR A 466 24.96 -9.52 -14.61
C THR A 466 24.88 -8.04 -15.02
N ALA A 467 25.35 -7.68 -16.21
CA ALA A 467 25.47 -6.27 -16.63
C ALA A 467 24.31 -5.74 -17.50
N VAL A 468 23.49 -6.60 -18.12
CA VAL A 468 22.45 -6.15 -19.05
C VAL A 468 21.09 -5.96 -18.37
N SER A 469 20.81 -6.68 -17.28
CA SER A 469 19.59 -6.45 -16.50
C SER A 469 19.65 -5.22 -15.57
N ILE A 470 20.82 -4.59 -15.44
CA ILE A 470 21.03 -3.36 -14.64
C ILE A 470 21.05 -2.10 -15.52
N GLY A 471 21.21 -2.25 -16.84
CA GLY A 471 21.39 -1.13 -17.77
C GLY A 471 20.14 -0.30 -18.08
N CYS A 472 18.94 -0.79 -17.81
CA CYS A 472 17.71 -0.01 -17.98
C CYS A 472 17.32 0.82 -16.74
N PHE A 473 18.05 0.72 -15.62
CA PHE A 473 17.73 1.42 -14.38
C PHE A 473 18.69 2.56 -14.01
N TYR A 474 19.71 2.87 -14.82
CA TYR A 474 20.71 3.90 -14.48
C TYR A 474 20.95 4.89 -15.62
N PHE A 475 19.93 5.68 -16.02
CA PHE A 475 20.14 6.95 -16.73
C PHE A 475 19.03 7.95 -16.42
N ALA A 476 18.98 8.43 -15.21
CA ALA A 476 18.38 9.72 -14.84
C ALA A 476 18.80 10.08 -13.42
N GLY A 477 20.03 10.54 -13.25
CA GLY A 477 20.50 11.01 -11.97
C GLY A 477 21.86 11.68 -12.06
N ALA A 478 21.93 12.82 -12.76
CA ALA A 478 22.95 13.84 -12.57
C ALA A 478 22.39 15.14 -13.13
N PHE A 479 21.80 15.94 -12.28
CA PHE A 479 21.94 17.38 -12.04
C PHE A 479 20.91 17.76 -10.98
#